data_619b9af15f840fc32cdf66e58a4a0d32
#
_entry.id   619b9af15f840fc32cdf66e58a4a0d32
#
_cell.length_a   1.000
_cell.length_b   1.000
_cell.length_c   1.000
_cell.angle_alpha   90.00
_cell.angle_beta   90.00
_cell.angle_gamma   90.00
#
_symmetry.space_group_name_H-M   'P 1'
#
loop_
_entity.id
_entity.type
_entity.pdbx_description
1 polymer ?
#
loop_
_entity_poly.entity_id
_entity_poly.type
_entity_poly.pdbx_seq_one_letter_code
_entity_poly.pdbx_strand_id
1 'polypeptide(L)'
;MNKIIAVGIVLAATLAMVGFEKVGNVPDILSAIATRKSVRKFDPLRTVEDEKVEKILKAAMCAPSAMDKRPWEFVVVKDKTQLKKLGERLPYSRVGNGAQLAIVVCGSLDNGLPGRGKEYWIHDCSAASMNILLAAHGLGLGAVWTGVYPGEDRIAAVREILAIPDGYAPLNVIPIGYPAEDPAVKNKWNPAKIHADRW
;
A
#
# COMPACT_ATOMS: atom_id res chain seq x y z
N MET A 1 -12.07 57.95 33.18
CA MET A 1 -12.72 57.14 32.12
C MET A 1 -11.63 56.62 31.21
N ASN A 2 -11.07 55.47 31.52
CA ASN A 2 -10.04 54.84 30.69
C ASN A 2 -10.62 53.55 30.09
N LYS A 3 -10.75 53.54 28.78
CA LYS A 3 -11.15 52.36 28.00
C LYS A 3 -9.93 51.45 27.79
N ILE A 4 -9.95 50.29 28.40
CA ILE A 4 -8.99 49.22 28.17
C ILE A 4 -9.44 48.49 26.90
N ILE A 5 -8.66 48.56 25.83
CA ILE A 5 -8.84 47.79 24.63
C ILE A 5 -8.13 46.47 24.83
N ALA A 6 -8.91 45.38 24.97
CA ALA A 6 -8.38 44.03 25.01
C ALA A 6 -8.07 43.58 23.56
N VAL A 7 -6.80 43.49 23.22
CA VAL A 7 -6.32 42.87 22.00
C VAL A 7 -6.33 41.36 22.19
N GLY A 8 -7.35 40.70 21.63
CA GLY A 8 -7.41 39.26 21.56
C GLY A 8 -6.43 38.74 20.50
N ILE A 9 -5.34 38.13 20.94
CA ILE A 9 -4.44 37.37 20.05
C ILE A 9 -5.13 36.03 19.74
N VAL A 10 -5.73 35.93 18.57
CA VAL A 10 -6.19 34.67 18.01
C VAL A 10 -4.95 33.92 17.52
N LEU A 11 -4.48 32.96 18.32
CA LEU A 11 -3.45 32.03 17.90
C LEU A 11 -4.10 31.04 16.94
N ALA A 12 -4.00 31.32 15.63
CA ALA A 12 -4.35 30.34 14.59
C ALA A 12 -3.27 29.25 14.60
N ALA A 13 -3.56 28.14 15.28
CA ALA A 13 -2.79 26.93 15.14
C ALA A 13 -3.01 26.39 13.71
N THR A 14 -2.14 26.78 12.79
CA THR A 14 -2.04 26.14 11.47
C THR A 14 -1.54 24.73 11.71
N LEU A 15 -2.48 23.77 11.76
CA LEU A 15 -2.19 22.36 11.65
C LEU A 15 -1.56 22.19 10.26
N ALA A 16 -0.23 22.03 10.20
CA ALA A 16 0.46 21.64 8.99
C ALA A 16 0.02 20.22 8.64
N MET A 17 -1.13 20.10 7.99
CA MET A 17 -1.51 18.88 7.31
C MET A 17 -0.42 18.63 6.26
N VAL A 18 0.35 17.58 6.44
CA VAL A 18 1.34 17.07 5.49
C VAL A 18 0.68 17.08 4.11
N GLY A 19 1.15 17.99 3.24
CA GLY A 19 0.46 18.39 2.05
C GLY A 19 0.13 17.25 1.11
N PHE A 20 -1.12 16.85 1.11
CA PHE A 20 -1.77 16.31 -0.08
C PHE A 20 -2.23 17.53 -0.89
N GLU A 21 -1.37 18.04 -1.77
CA GLU A 21 -1.84 18.94 -2.81
C GLU A 21 -2.99 18.25 -3.55
N LYS A 22 -4.06 19.01 -3.86
CA LYS A 22 -5.16 18.52 -4.69
C LYS A 22 -4.55 18.06 -6.03
N VAL A 23 -4.35 16.76 -6.15
CA VAL A 23 -4.04 16.14 -7.44
C VAL A 23 -5.31 16.29 -8.28
N GLY A 24 -5.23 17.04 -9.39
CA GLY A 24 -6.36 17.26 -10.28
C GLY A 24 -7.02 15.92 -10.66
N ASN A 25 -8.35 15.86 -10.61
CA ASN A 25 -9.18 14.72 -10.99
C ASN A 25 -8.87 13.37 -10.27
N VAL A 26 -8.56 13.39 -8.98
CA VAL A 26 -8.60 12.15 -8.18
C VAL A 26 -10.06 11.74 -8.04
N PRO A 27 -10.44 10.49 -8.38
CA PRO A 27 -11.77 9.99 -8.11
C PRO A 27 -12.11 10.22 -6.64
N ASP A 28 -13.37 10.55 -6.35
CA ASP A 28 -13.87 10.56 -5.00
C ASP A 28 -13.55 9.19 -4.34
N ILE A 29 -13.33 9.17 -3.03
CA ILE A 29 -12.83 7.98 -2.33
C ILE A 29 -13.70 6.74 -2.56
N LEU A 30 -15.03 6.89 -2.58
CA LEU A 30 -15.95 5.78 -2.81
C LEU A 30 -15.86 5.27 -4.25
N SER A 31 -15.70 6.18 -5.21
CA SER A 31 -15.46 5.85 -6.61
C SER A 31 -14.13 5.10 -6.79
N ALA A 32 -13.06 5.57 -6.16
CA ALA A 32 -11.76 4.88 -6.19
C ALA A 32 -11.83 3.46 -5.63
N ILE A 33 -12.53 3.27 -4.51
CA ILE A 33 -12.74 1.94 -3.91
C ILE A 33 -13.55 1.03 -4.84
N ALA A 34 -14.64 1.56 -5.43
CA ALA A 34 -15.53 0.79 -6.29
C ALA A 34 -14.88 0.39 -7.62
N THR A 35 -14.07 1.29 -8.20
CA THR A 35 -13.49 1.13 -9.54
C THR A 35 -12.09 0.48 -9.55
N ARG A 36 -11.40 0.46 -8.39
CA ARG A 36 -10.08 -0.18 -8.29
C ARG A 36 -10.13 -1.64 -8.75
N LYS A 37 -9.23 -1.98 -9.61
CA LYS A 37 -9.08 -3.33 -10.19
C LYS A 37 -7.63 -3.82 -10.09
N SER A 38 -7.45 -5.14 -10.14
CA SER A 38 -6.11 -5.75 -10.17
C SER A 38 -5.61 -5.75 -11.61
N VAL A 39 -4.57 -4.97 -11.86
CA VAL A 39 -3.87 -4.88 -13.14
C VAL A 39 -2.67 -5.82 -13.09
N ARG A 40 -2.51 -6.68 -14.11
CA ARG A 40 -1.50 -7.74 -14.17
C ARG A 40 -0.59 -7.68 -15.39
N LYS A 41 -0.83 -6.69 -16.28
CA LYS A 41 0.04 -6.36 -17.41
C LYS A 41 0.34 -4.87 -17.38
N PHE A 42 1.60 -4.54 -17.53
CA PHE A 42 2.09 -3.18 -17.39
C PHE A 42 2.84 -2.77 -18.65
N ASP A 43 2.84 -1.47 -18.94
CA ASP A 43 3.63 -0.90 -20.03
C ASP A 43 5.12 -0.87 -19.63
N PRO A 44 5.97 -1.66 -20.29
CA PRO A 44 7.39 -1.76 -19.93
C PRO A 44 8.19 -0.51 -20.34
N LEU A 45 7.63 0.38 -21.13
CA LEU A 45 8.32 1.58 -21.66
C LEU A 45 8.04 2.83 -20.81
N ARG A 46 7.01 2.79 -19.94
CA ARG A 46 6.63 3.93 -19.10
C ARG A 46 7.14 3.75 -17.68
N THR A 47 8.14 4.54 -17.30
CA THR A 47 8.66 4.58 -15.94
C THR A 47 7.67 5.29 -15.00
N VAL A 48 7.53 4.77 -13.80
CA VAL A 48 6.73 5.41 -12.74
C VAL A 48 7.58 6.49 -12.06
N GLU A 49 7.06 7.69 -11.99
CA GLU A 49 7.72 8.86 -11.41
C GLU A 49 7.95 8.70 -9.91
N ASP A 50 9.09 9.15 -9.42
CA ASP A 50 9.47 9.04 -8.01
C ASP A 50 8.48 9.74 -7.08
N GLU A 51 7.93 10.86 -7.52
CA GLU A 51 6.89 11.60 -6.79
C GLU A 51 5.62 10.76 -6.57
N LYS A 52 5.21 9.95 -7.57
CA LYS A 52 4.07 9.04 -7.41
C LYS A 52 4.39 7.92 -6.42
N VAL A 53 5.62 7.39 -6.46
CA VAL A 53 6.06 6.37 -5.50
C VAL A 53 6.02 6.91 -4.08
N GLU A 54 6.51 8.13 -3.87
CA GLU A 54 6.46 8.79 -2.57
C GLU A 54 5.02 9.00 -2.07
N LYS A 55 4.11 9.45 -2.95
CA LYS A 55 2.68 9.60 -2.62
C LYS A 55 2.05 8.26 -2.21
N ILE A 56 2.39 7.17 -2.91
CA ILE A 56 1.91 5.82 -2.57
C ILE A 56 2.43 5.38 -1.19
N LEU A 57 3.70 5.61 -0.88
CA LEU A 57 4.28 5.25 0.41
C LEU A 57 3.70 6.08 1.56
N LYS A 58 3.50 7.38 1.36
CA LYS A 58 2.80 8.24 2.32
C LYS A 58 1.39 7.73 2.60
N ALA A 59 0.64 7.35 1.57
CA ALA A 59 -0.69 6.76 1.74
C ALA A 59 -0.63 5.43 2.48
N ALA A 60 0.35 4.57 2.20
CA ALA A 60 0.56 3.30 2.91
C ALA A 60 0.74 3.53 4.41
N MET A 61 1.59 4.49 4.78
CA MET A 61 1.90 4.83 6.18
C MET A 61 0.73 5.49 6.93
N CYS A 62 -0.32 5.95 6.23
CA CYS A 62 -1.56 6.44 6.83
C CYS A 62 -2.52 5.32 7.27
N ALA A 63 -2.17 4.05 7.06
CA ALA A 63 -2.99 2.93 7.50
C ALA A 63 -3.11 2.89 9.03
N PRO A 64 -4.25 2.43 9.59
CA PRO A 64 -4.33 2.15 11.01
C PRO A 64 -3.50 0.91 11.36
N SER A 65 -3.02 0.85 12.60
CA SER A 65 -2.34 -0.33 13.14
C SER A 65 -2.75 -0.60 14.58
N ALA A 66 -2.65 -1.84 15.02
CA ALA A 66 -2.95 -2.25 16.37
C ALA A 66 -2.08 -1.46 17.36
N MET A 67 -2.73 -0.73 18.30
CA MET A 67 -2.05 0.14 19.28
C MET A 67 -1.06 1.13 18.67
N ASP A 68 -1.30 1.55 17.43
CA ASP A 68 -0.42 2.46 16.66
C ASP A 68 1.05 1.97 16.57
N LYS A 69 1.23 0.65 16.51
CA LYS A 69 2.56 0.02 16.46
C LYS A 69 3.27 0.20 15.12
N ARG A 70 2.54 0.39 14.03
CA ARG A 70 3.08 0.64 12.69
C ARG A 70 4.18 -0.35 12.30
N PRO A 71 3.91 -1.67 12.35
CA PRO A 71 4.96 -2.69 12.19
C PRO A 71 5.41 -2.86 10.73
N TRP A 72 4.85 -2.11 9.80
CA TRP A 72 5.17 -2.22 8.38
C TRP A 72 6.52 -1.63 8.02
N GLU A 73 7.21 -2.31 7.11
CA GLU A 73 8.39 -1.85 6.40
C GLU A 73 8.15 -2.04 4.90
N PHE A 74 8.74 -1.19 4.08
CA PHE A 74 8.53 -1.21 2.64
C PHE A 74 9.86 -1.32 1.90
N VAL A 75 10.00 -2.36 1.06
CA VAL A 75 11.12 -2.45 0.13
C VAL A 75 10.62 -2.02 -1.25
N VAL A 76 11.13 -0.89 -1.74
CA VAL A 76 10.83 -0.39 -3.08
C VAL A 76 11.87 -0.92 -4.05
N VAL A 77 11.45 -1.84 -4.92
CA VAL A 77 12.32 -2.51 -5.88
C VAL A 77 12.14 -1.86 -7.25
N LYS A 78 13.16 -1.13 -7.72
CA LYS A 78 13.24 -0.53 -9.07
C LYS A 78 14.35 -1.15 -9.91
N ASP A 79 15.32 -1.79 -9.27
CA ASP A 79 16.39 -2.48 -9.96
C ASP A 79 15.87 -3.60 -10.84
N LYS A 80 16.17 -3.53 -12.13
CA LYS A 80 15.66 -4.47 -13.15
C LYS A 80 16.12 -5.91 -12.89
N THR A 81 17.30 -6.09 -12.31
CA THR A 81 17.84 -7.41 -11.98
C THR A 81 17.05 -8.03 -10.86
N GLN A 82 16.72 -7.26 -9.82
CA GLN A 82 15.91 -7.74 -8.71
C GLN A 82 14.45 -7.99 -9.12
N LEU A 83 13.88 -7.11 -9.94
CA LEU A 83 12.52 -7.33 -10.51
C LEU A 83 12.47 -8.62 -11.34
N LYS A 84 13.51 -8.88 -12.17
CA LYS A 84 13.63 -10.12 -12.94
C LYS A 84 13.68 -11.33 -12.02
N LYS A 85 14.55 -11.33 -11.01
CA LYS A 85 14.65 -12.43 -10.03
C LYS A 85 13.33 -12.69 -9.31
N LEU A 86 12.63 -11.63 -8.88
CA LEU A 86 11.30 -11.75 -8.27
C LEU A 86 10.29 -12.38 -9.23
N GLY A 87 10.29 -11.97 -10.49
CA GLY A 87 9.40 -12.52 -11.52
C GLY A 87 9.67 -14.00 -11.81
N GLU A 88 10.93 -14.43 -11.82
CA GLU A 88 11.35 -15.82 -12.04
C GLU A 88 11.01 -16.73 -10.86
N ARG A 89 11.31 -16.27 -9.63
CA ARG A 89 11.09 -17.06 -8.40
C ARG A 89 9.61 -17.03 -7.95
N LEU A 90 8.87 -16.00 -8.35
CA LEU A 90 7.44 -15.81 -8.05
C LEU A 90 6.64 -15.56 -9.33
N PRO A 91 6.48 -16.56 -10.23
CA PRO A 91 5.89 -16.34 -11.56
C PRO A 91 4.43 -15.84 -11.51
N TYR A 92 3.70 -16.16 -10.43
CA TYR A 92 2.35 -15.64 -10.19
C TYR A 92 2.33 -14.17 -9.72
N SER A 93 3.48 -13.59 -9.34
CA SER A 93 3.57 -12.20 -8.84
C SER A 93 3.25 -11.15 -9.90
N ARG A 94 3.35 -11.54 -11.19
CA ARG A 94 3.16 -10.64 -12.34
C ARG A 94 4.20 -9.51 -12.44
N VAL A 95 5.25 -9.54 -11.63
CA VAL A 95 6.37 -8.58 -11.71
C VAL A 95 7.00 -8.64 -13.10
N GLY A 96 7.20 -9.85 -13.64
CA GLY A 96 7.75 -10.07 -15.00
C GLY A 96 6.87 -9.58 -16.14
N ASN A 97 5.64 -9.14 -15.91
CA ASN A 97 4.70 -8.68 -16.92
C ASN A 97 4.83 -7.17 -17.23
N GLY A 98 6.03 -6.63 -17.21
CA GLY A 98 6.32 -5.24 -17.54
C GLY A 98 6.25 -4.25 -16.37
N ALA A 99 6.11 -4.72 -15.13
CA ALA A 99 6.10 -3.85 -13.97
C ALA A 99 7.41 -3.05 -13.87
N GLN A 100 7.30 -1.73 -13.65
CA GLN A 100 8.46 -0.83 -13.56
C GLN A 100 9.01 -0.74 -12.14
N LEU A 101 8.21 -1.12 -11.16
CA LEU A 101 8.64 -1.28 -9.78
C LEU A 101 7.76 -2.32 -9.08
N ALA A 102 8.23 -2.78 -7.94
CA ALA A 102 7.43 -3.53 -6.99
C ALA A 102 7.62 -2.94 -5.58
N ILE A 103 6.55 -2.90 -4.80
CA ILE A 103 6.64 -2.61 -3.37
C ILE A 103 6.40 -3.93 -2.64
N VAL A 104 7.38 -4.33 -1.83
CA VAL A 104 7.25 -5.46 -0.92
C VAL A 104 6.91 -4.93 0.45
N VAL A 105 5.74 -5.32 0.96
CA VAL A 105 5.31 -4.95 2.31
C VAL A 105 5.76 -6.04 3.27
N CYS A 106 6.56 -5.66 4.24
CA CYS A 106 7.07 -6.54 5.29
C CYS A 106 6.50 -6.12 6.63
N GLY A 107 6.27 -7.08 7.51
CA GLY A 107 5.95 -6.82 8.91
C GLY A 107 7.15 -7.08 9.80
N SER A 108 7.42 -6.15 10.72
CA SER A 108 8.35 -6.39 11.83
C SER A 108 7.69 -7.31 12.84
N LEU A 109 8.31 -8.45 13.10
CA LEU A 109 7.81 -9.45 14.04
C LEU A 109 8.07 -9.04 15.49
N ASP A 110 9.08 -8.18 15.72
CA ASP A 110 9.49 -7.71 17.05
C ASP A 110 8.78 -6.42 17.46
N ASN A 111 8.37 -5.59 16.50
CA ASN A 111 7.65 -4.32 16.75
C ASN A 111 6.13 -4.49 16.83
N GLY A 112 5.62 -5.71 16.74
CA GLY A 112 4.20 -6.03 16.88
C GLY A 112 3.72 -6.09 18.32
N LEU A 113 2.47 -6.52 18.53
CA LEU A 113 1.95 -6.80 19.86
C LEU A 113 2.49 -8.15 20.38
N PRO A 114 2.75 -8.26 21.69
CA PRO A 114 3.19 -9.52 22.28
C PRO A 114 2.03 -10.54 22.42
N GLY A 115 2.40 -11.80 22.68
CA GLY A 115 1.44 -12.86 23.02
C GLY A 115 0.42 -13.12 21.92
N ARG A 116 -0.88 -13.11 22.27
CA ARG A 116 -1.97 -13.37 21.33
C ARG A 116 -2.09 -12.32 20.21
N GLY A 117 -1.53 -11.13 20.42
CA GLY A 117 -1.50 -10.06 19.42
C GLY A 117 -0.37 -10.18 18.40
N LYS A 118 0.47 -11.20 18.51
CA LYS A 118 1.68 -11.33 17.67
C LYS A 118 1.39 -11.32 16.16
N GLU A 119 0.22 -11.79 15.74
CA GLU A 119 -0.16 -11.86 14.32
C GLU A 119 -0.84 -10.59 13.79
N TYR A 120 -1.10 -9.56 14.63
CA TYR A 120 -1.75 -8.33 14.17
C TYR A 120 -0.95 -7.58 13.09
N TRP A 121 0.37 -7.80 13.01
CA TRP A 121 1.16 -7.25 11.91
C TRP A 121 0.61 -7.62 10.52
N ILE A 122 -0.03 -8.79 10.40
CA ILE A 122 -0.66 -9.22 9.14
C ILE A 122 -1.82 -8.28 8.78
N HIS A 123 -2.66 -7.95 9.76
CA HIS A 123 -3.78 -7.02 9.57
C HIS A 123 -3.28 -5.61 9.26
N ASP A 124 -2.29 -5.14 10.03
CA ASP A 124 -1.70 -3.81 9.90
C ASP A 124 -1.04 -3.64 8.51
N CYS A 125 -0.20 -4.58 8.12
CA CYS A 125 0.43 -4.59 6.79
C CYS A 125 -0.58 -4.78 5.66
N SER A 126 -1.69 -5.47 5.90
CA SER A 126 -2.78 -5.61 4.93
C SER A 126 -3.51 -4.28 4.71
N ALA A 127 -3.74 -3.52 5.78
CA ALA A 127 -4.32 -2.17 5.68
C ALA A 127 -3.39 -1.24 4.88
N ALA A 128 -2.09 -1.24 5.18
CA ALA A 128 -1.09 -0.48 4.43
C ALA A 128 -1.04 -0.90 2.95
N SER A 129 -1.09 -2.20 2.67
CA SER A 129 -1.13 -2.73 1.30
C SER A 129 -2.37 -2.28 0.52
N MET A 130 -3.54 -2.22 1.18
CA MET A 130 -4.75 -1.71 0.54
C MET A 130 -4.63 -0.23 0.19
N ASN A 131 -4.02 0.57 1.06
CA ASN A 131 -3.72 1.98 0.77
C ASN A 131 -2.78 2.13 -0.44
N ILE A 132 -1.76 1.28 -0.58
CA ILE A 132 -0.90 1.24 -1.77
C ILE A 132 -1.73 1.02 -3.04
N LEU A 133 -2.64 0.04 -3.02
CA LEU A 133 -3.47 -0.30 -4.19
C LEU A 133 -4.42 0.83 -4.57
N LEU A 134 -5.02 1.51 -3.59
CA LEU A 134 -5.92 2.65 -3.80
C LEU A 134 -5.16 3.87 -4.31
N ALA A 135 -4.01 4.19 -3.70
CA ALA A 135 -3.18 5.32 -4.12
C ALA A 135 -2.65 5.12 -5.55
N ALA A 136 -2.16 3.91 -5.88
CA ALA A 136 -1.72 3.60 -7.24
C ALA A 136 -2.86 3.82 -8.25
N HIS A 137 -4.07 3.32 -7.95
CA HIS A 137 -5.26 3.52 -8.79
C HIS A 137 -5.61 5.00 -8.95
N GLY A 138 -5.65 5.77 -7.86
CA GLY A 138 -5.94 7.20 -7.88
C GLY A 138 -4.89 8.03 -8.65
N LEU A 139 -3.65 7.53 -8.76
CA LEU A 139 -2.57 8.15 -9.54
C LEU A 139 -2.51 7.66 -11.00
N GLY A 140 -3.52 6.90 -11.46
CA GLY A 140 -3.58 6.37 -12.82
C GLY A 140 -2.62 5.21 -13.08
N LEU A 141 -2.14 4.55 -12.02
CA LEU A 141 -1.28 3.38 -12.11
C LEU A 141 -2.08 2.09 -11.92
N GLY A 142 -1.54 1.01 -12.49
CA GLY A 142 -1.99 -0.35 -12.24
C GLY A 142 -1.20 -0.98 -11.10
N ALA A 143 -1.88 -1.82 -10.30
CA ALA A 143 -1.24 -2.61 -9.26
C ALA A 143 -2.03 -3.89 -8.99
N VAL A 144 -1.37 -4.90 -8.42
CA VAL A 144 -2.03 -6.12 -7.93
C VAL A 144 -1.36 -6.63 -6.66
N TRP A 145 -2.17 -7.09 -5.72
CA TRP A 145 -1.69 -7.80 -4.54
C TRP A 145 -1.24 -9.21 -4.90
N THR A 146 0.00 -9.56 -4.58
CA THR A 146 0.50 -10.93 -4.72
C THR A 146 0.98 -11.42 -3.36
N GLY A 147 0.30 -12.40 -2.79
CA GLY A 147 0.61 -12.93 -1.47
C GLY A 147 1.95 -13.67 -1.42
N VAL A 148 2.73 -13.39 -0.41
CA VAL A 148 3.96 -14.11 -0.05
C VAL A 148 3.71 -14.94 1.21
N TYR A 149 3.37 -14.28 2.32
CA TYR A 149 2.96 -14.94 3.55
C TYR A 149 1.61 -15.67 3.36
N PRO A 150 1.38 -16.86 3.94
CA PRO A 150 2.25 -17.61 4.83
C PRO A 150 3.13 -18.68 4.11
N GLY A 151 3.36 -18.59 2.80
CA GLY A 151 4.11 -19.57 2.06
C GLY A 151 5.60 -19.53 2.39
N GLU A 152 6.13 -20.52 3.07
CA GLU A 152 7.52 -20.55 3.53
C GLU A 152 8.53 -20.47 2.38
N ASP A 153 8.30 -21.19 1.28
CA ASP A 153 9.10 -21.15 0.06
C ASP A 153 9.13 -19.76 -0.57
N ARG A 154 7.99 -19.04 -0.56
CA ARG A 154 7.86 -17.68 -1.08
C ARG A 154 8.53 -16.66 -0.19
N ILE A 155 8.38 -16.81 1.13
CA ILE A 155 9.05 -15.98 2.13
C ILE A 155 10.57 -16.12 1.97
N ALA A 156 11.08 -17.34 1.91
CA ALA A 156 12.50 -17.61 1.73
C ALA A 156 13.04 -16.99 0.43
N ALA A 157 12.31 -17.15 -0.69
CA ALA A 157 12.70 -16.58 -1.98
C ALA A 157 12.78 -15.05 -1.95
N VAL A 158 11.79 -14.38 -1.37
CA VAL A 158 11.76 -12.90 -1.30
C VAL A 158 12.86 -12.38 -0.36
N ARG A 159 13.08 -13.06 0.78
CA ARG A 159 14.15 -12.70 1.72
C ARG A 159 15.54 -12.85 1.09
N GLU A 160 15.78 -13.94 0.38
CA GLU A 160 17.04 -14.20 -0.32
C GLU A 160 17.33 -13.11 -1.38
N ILE A 161 16.32 -12.81 -2.24
CA ILE A 161 16.47 -11.86 -3.34
C ILE A 161 16.74 -10.44 -2.83
N LEU A 162 16.04 -10.03 -1.78
CA LEU A 162 16.02 -8.64 -1.30
C LEU A 162 16.83 -8.42 -0.02
N ALA A 163 17.55 -9.44 0.45
CA ALA A 163 18.34 -9.42 1.67
C ALA A 163 17.54 -8.93 2.89
N ILE A 164 16.27 -9.37 3.03
CA ILE A 164 15.42 -8.99 4.15
C ILE A 164 15.95 -9.69 5.41
N PRO A 165 16.29 -8.93 6.47
CA PRO A 165 16.89 -9.50 7.68
C PRO A 165 15.91 -10.35 8.48
N ASP A 166 16.45 -11.12 9.44
CA ASP A 166 15.65 -11.81 10.44
C ASP A 166 14.82 -10.79 11.25
N GLY A 167 13.68 -11.23 11.79
CA GLY A 167 12.75 -10.33 12.48
C GLY A 167 11.75 -9.63 11.56
N TYR A 168 11.87 -9.78 10.23
CA TYR A 168 10.91 -9.24 9.26
C TYR A 168 10.33 -10.35 8.37
N ALA A 169 9.02 -10.30 8.15
CA ALA A 169 8.31 -11.23 7.26
C ALA A 169 7.66 -10.49 6.09
N PRO A 170 8.01 -10.83 4.82
CA PRO A 170 7.31 -10.26 3.66
C PRO A 170 5.89 -10.80 3.58
N LEU A 171 4.90 -9.89 3.63
CA LEU A 171 3.48 -10.20 3.51
C LEU A 171 3.09 -10.43 2.05
N ASN A 172 3.50 -9.51 1.19
CA ASN A 172 3.16 -9.51 -0.22
C ASN A 172 4.18 -8.78 -1.08
N VAL A 173 4.08 -9.02 -2.40
CA VAL A 173 4.74 -8.24 -3.44
C VAL A 173 3.66 -7.54 -4.26
N ILE A 174 3.75 -6.24 -4.41
CA ILE A 174 2.81 -5.43 -5.18
C ILE A 174 3.55 -4.83 -6.39
N PRO A 175 3.49 -5.47 -7.59
CA PRO A 175 3.98 -4.87 -8.81
C PRO A 175 3.14 -3.65 -9.17
N ILE A 176 3.80 -2.59 -9.64
CA ILE A 176 3.20 -1.31 -10.00
C ILE A 176 3.77 -0.83 -11.32
N GLY A 177 2.93 -0.24 -12.13
CA GLY A 177 3.30 0.36 -13.41
C GLY A 177 2.11 1.00 -14.10
N TYR A 178 2.34 1.61 -15.22
CA TYR A 178 1.23 2.05 -16.07
C TYR A 178 0.51 0.83 -16.66
N PRO A 179 -0.84 0.79 -16.63
CA PRO A 179 -1.58 -0.38 -17.11
C PRO A 179 -1.44 -0.54 -18.62
N ALA A 180 -1.12 -1.77 -19.07
CA ALA A 180 -1.19 -2.20 -20.46
C ALA A 180 -2.45 -3.02 -20.73
N GLU A 181 -3.36 -3.10 -19.78
CA GLU A 181 -4.67 -3.75 -19.88
C GLU A 181 -5.71 -2.95 -19.11
N ASP A 182 -6.97 -3.09 -19.48
CA ASP A 182 -8.09 -2.48 -18.76
C ASP A 182 -9.10 -3.55 -18.31
N PRO A 183 -8.80 -4.32 -17.24
CA PRO A 183 -9.71 -5.35 -16.77
C PRO A 183 -11.03 -4.74 -16.28
N ALA A 184 -12.14 -5.44 -16.57
CA ALA A 184 -13.46 -4.99 -16.16
C ALA A 184 -13.59 -4.84 -14.64
N VAL A 185 -14.31 -3.81 -14.22
CA VAL A 185 -14.73 -3.64 -12.81
C VAL A 185 -15.77 -4.72 -12.51
N LYS A 186 -15.58 -5.46 -11.42
CA LYS A 186 -16.48 -6.53 -10.98
C LYS A 186 -17.48 -6.00 -9.96
N ASN A 187 -18.76 -6.25 -10.18
CA ASN A 187 -19.75 -6.08 -9.11
C ASN A 187 -19.51 -7.15 -8.04
N LYS A 188 -19.19 -6.71 -6.83
CA LYS A 188 -18.91 -7.58 -5.67
C LYS A 188 -19.98 -7.47 -4.59
N TRP A 189 -21.01 -6.63 -4.82
CA TRP A 189 -22.11 -6.46 -3.88
C TRP A 189 -22.87 -7.78 -3.72
N ASN A 190 -23.01 -8.23 -2.48
CA ASN A 190 -23.77 -9.41 -2.13
C ASN A 190 -24.47 -9.19 -0.78
N PRO A 191 -25.75 -8.79 -0.77
CA PRO A 191 -26.48 -8.53 0.45
C PRO A 191 -26.66 -9.76 1.36
N ALA A 192 -26.58 -10.98 0.80
CA ALA A 192 -26.66 -12.21 1.59
C ALA A 192 -25.47 -12.42 2.55
N LYS A 193 -24.43 -11.59 2.44
CA LYS A 193 -23.29 -11.59 3.36
C LYS A 193 -23.40 -10.56 4.49
N ILE A 194 -24.56 -9.92 4.60
CA ILE A 194 -24.82 -8.89 5.62
C ILE A 194 -25.82 -9.46 6.61
N HIS A 195 -25.42 -9.55 7.87
CA HIS A 195 -26.22 -10.01 8.96
C HIS A 195 -26.44 -8.85 9.94
N ALA A 196 -27.68 -8.56 10.29
CA ALA A 196 -28.01 -7.51 11.24
C ALA A 196 -28.07 -8.08 12.66
N ASP A 197 -27.37 -7.43 13.57
CA ASP A 197 -27.30 -7.74 15.01
C ASP A 197 -26.75 -9.13 15.37
N ARG A 198 -27.04 -10.15 14.60
CA ARG A 198 -26.57 -11.54 14.77
C ARG A 198 -26.32 -12.20 13.42
N TRP A 199 -25.52 -13.25 13.46
CA TRP A 199 -25.32 -14.17 12.33
C TRP A 199 -26.58 -14.97 12.04
#